data_894c3644d9ecaecfd7e3dd9a8cc4d67c
#
_entry.id   894c3644d9ecaecfd7e3dd9a8cc4d67c
#
_cell.length_a   1.000
_cell.length_b   1.000
_cell.length_c   1.000
_cell.angle_alpha   90.00
_cell.angle_beta   90.00
_cell.angle_gamma   90.00
#
_symmetry.space_group_name_H-M   'P 1'
#
loop_
_entity.id
_entity.type
_entity.pdbx_description
1 polymer ?
#
loop_
_entity_poly.entity_id
_entity_poly.type
_entity_poly.pdbx_seq_one_letter_code
_entity_poly.pdbx_strand_id
1 'polypeptide(L)'
;MNNTNSNKKKLWPEQREVLLRALKARFGKNMNRHKGLEWAKVQAKLDPPAGGEKLWSLNEMERTGGEPDVVVPIAIGNDKKTGECIFYDCSAESPKGRRSVCYDHEALELRKEHKLDNNAIDMAAAMGIELLSEEQYRELQKLENFDTKTSSWIITPPGIRKLGGALFCDRRYNHVFVYHNGAESYYAAKAFRGLLRV
;
A
#
# COMPACT_ATOMS: atom_id res chain seq x y z
N MET A 1 2.83 18.60 -33.76
CA MET A 1 1.58 17.98 -33.28
C MET A 1 1.98 16.95 -32.21
N ASN A 2 2.01 17.37 -30.96
CA ASN A 2 2.41 16.50 -29.84
C ASN A 2 1.21 15.69 -29.43
N ASN A 3 1.19 14.42 -29.81
CA ASN A 3 0.20 13.46 -29.37
C ASN A 3 0.69 12.90 -28.02
N THR A 4 0.45 13.63 -26.93
CA THR A 4 0.62 13.11 -25.58
C THR A 4 -0.50 12.11 -25.34
N ASN A 5 -0.20 10.86 -25.65
CA ASN A 5 -1.02 9.72 -25.30
C ASN A 5 -0.96 9.60 -23.76
N SER A 6 -1.84 10.32 -23.08
CA SER A 6 -2.05 10.11 -21.65
C SER A 6 -2.62 8.70 -21.53
N ASN A 7 -1.77 7.74 -21.17
CA ASN A 7 -2.17 6.39 -20.77
C ASN A 7 -3.11 6.56 -19.57
N LYS A 8 -4.40 6.71 -19.85
CA LYS A 8 -5.40 6.88 -18.80
C LYS A 8 -5.39 5.61 -17.95
N LYS A 9 -4.99 5.73 -16.69
CA LYS A 9 -5.09 4.70 -15.65
C LYS A 9 -6.57 4.30 -15.51
N LYS A 10 -7.04 3.39 -16.36
CA LYS A 10 -8.45 3.01 -16.47
C LYS A 10 -8.56 1.50 -16.70
N LEU A 11 -9.51 0.88 -16.01
CA LEU A 11 -9.83 -0.54 -16.20
C LEU A 11 -10.86 -0.72 -17.32
N TRP A 12 -10.75 -1.85 -18.01
CA TRP A 12 -11.81 -2.33 -18.89
C TRP A 12 -13.03 -2.78 -18.06
N PRO A 13 -14.25 -2.75 -18.60
CA PRO A 13 -15.46 -3.10 -17.86
C PRO A 13 -15.38 -4.46 -17.14
N GLU A 14 -14.84 -5.46 -17.81
CA GLU A 14 -14.68 -6.82 -17.27
C GLU A 14 -13.70 -6.86 -16.09
N GLN A 15 -12.58 -6.14 -16.21
CA GLN A 15 -11.59 -6.03 -15.14
C GLN A 15 -12.20 -5.33 -13.91
N ARG A 16 -12.96 -4.26 -14.15
CA ARG A 16 -13.67 -3.53 -13.08
C ARG A 16 -14.65 -4.46 -12.35
N GLU A 17 -15.42 -5.24 -13.08
CA GLU A 17 -16.40 -6.17 -12.46
C GLU A 17 -15.70 -7.24 -11.62
N VAL A 18 -14.64 -7.85 -12.13
CA VAL A 18 -13.85 -8.85 -11.41
C VAL A 18 -13.25 -8.25 -10.14
N LEU A 19 -12.66 -7.06 -10.22
CA LEU A 19 -12.09 -6.36 -9.08
C LEU A 19 -13.16 -6.05 -8.02
N LEU A 20 -14.29 -5.43 -8.40
CA LEU A 20 -15.36 -5.09 -7.45
C LEU A 20 -15.94 -6.32 -6.76
N ARG A 21 -16.04 -7.44 -7.47
CA ARG A 21 -16.46 -8.73 -6.89
C ARG A 21 -15.46 -9.23 -5.84
N ALA A 22 -14.16 -9.15 -6.14
CA ALA A 22 -13.09 -9.55 -5.21
C ALA A 22 -13.07 -8.67 -3.95
N LEU A 23 -13.14 -7.34 -4.12
CA LEU A 23 -13.18 -6.38 -3.02
C LEU A 23 -14.42 -6.59 -2.13
N LYS A 24 -15.61 -6.78 -2.74
CA LYS A 24 -16.85 -7.04 -2.01
C LYS A 24 -16.78 -8.34 -1.21
N ALA A 25 -16.25 -9.40 -1.81
CA ALA A 25 -16.10 -10.69 -1.13
C ALA A 25 -15.13 -10.59 0.07
N ARG A 26 -14.01 -9.87 -0.10
CA ARG A 26 -13.05 -9.64 0.97
C ARG A 26 -13.64 -8.78 2.09
N PHE A 27 -14.33 -7.70 1.73
CA PHE A 27 -15.07 -6.86 2.67
C PHE A 27 -16.05 -7.71 3.50
N GLY A 28 -16.87 -8.54 2.88
CA GLY A 28 -17.82 -9.39 3.60
C GLY A 28 -17.18 -10.45 4.50
N LYS A 29 -15.97 -10.91 4.14
CA LYS A 29 -15.21 -11.89 4.94
C LYS A 29 -14.55 -11.27 6.19
N ASN A 30 -14.18 -10.00 6.14
CA ASN A 30 -13.33 -9.36 7.16
C ASN A 30 -14.04 -8.19 7.86
N MET A 31 -15.28 -8.38 8.28
CA MET A 31 -16.14 -7.35 8.90
C MET A 31 -15.51 -6.68 10.14
N ASN A 32 -14.56 -7.36 10.80
CA ASN A 32 -13.81 -6.82 11.92
C ASN A 32 -12.94 -5.60 11.56
N ARG A 33 -12.51 -5.47 10.29
CA ARG A 33 -11.64 -4.38 9.81
C ARG A 33 -12.39 -3.06 9.62
N HIS A 34 -13.72 -3.10 9.46
CA HIS A 34 -14.55 -1.95 9.08
C HIS A 34 -15.93 -1.97 9.76
N LYS A 35 -15.95 -2.17 11.07
CA LYS A 35 -17.19 -2.20 11.87
C LYS A 35 -18.08 -0.99 11.60
N GLY A 36 -19.36 -1.25 11.29
CA GLY A 36 -20.37 -0.23 11.05
C GLY A 36 -20.33 0.41 9.66
N LEU A 37 -19.46 -0.05 8.75
CA LEU A 37 -19.44 0.38 7.36
C LEU A 37 -20.20 -0.61 6.49
N GLU A 38 -20.96 -0.11 5.54
CA GLU A 38 -21.70 -0.90 4.57
C GLU A 38 -21.01 -0.88 3.21
N TRP A 39 -20.96 -2.03 2.52
CA TRP A 39 -20.32 -2.12 1.21
C TRP A 39 -20.91 -1.14 0.20
N ALA A 40 -22.22 -0.88 0.23
CA ALA A 40 -22.86 0.06 -0.68
C ALA A 40 -22.25 1.47 -0.60
N LYS A 41 -21.87 1.92 0.60
CA LYS A 41 -21.21 3.21 0.81
C LYS A 41 -19.79 3.23 0.23
N VAL A 42 -19.06 2.13 0.36
CA VAL A 42 -17.72 1.96 -0.24
C VAL A 42 -17.82 1.95 -1.76
N GLN A 43 -18.73 1.14 -2.29
CA GLN A 43 -18.94 1.00 -3.74
C GLN A 43 -19.32 2.33 -4.39
N ALA A 44 -20.20 3.13 -3.76
CA ALA A 44 -20.60 4.44 -4.27
C ALA A 44 -19.42 5.40 -4.46
N LYS A 45 -18.35 5.28 -3.64
CA LYS A 45 -17.12 6.07 -3.79
C LYS A 45 -16.21 5.59 -4.91
N LEU A 46 -16.34 4.31 -5.27
CA LEU A 46 -15.59 3.69 -6.37
C LEU A 46 -16.29 3.83 -7.72
N ASP A 47 -17.55 4.29 -7.74
CA ASP A 47 -18.29 4.50 -8.97
C ASP A 47 -17.85 5.78 -9.70
N PRO A 48 -17.88 5.78 -11.07
CA PRO A 48 -17.55 6.96 -11.86
C PRO A 48 -18.47 8.16 -11.55
N PRO A 49 -17.96 9.42 -11.70
CA PRO A 49 -16.72 9.80 -12.36
C PRO A 49 -15.47 9.77 -11.48
N ALA A 50 -15.61 9.76 -10.13
CA ALA A 50 -14.49 9.93 -9.21
C ALA A 50 -13.62 8.66 -9.04
N GLY A 51 -14.21 7.46 -9.27
CA GLY A 51 -13.58 6.18 -8.91
C GLY A 51 -12.62 5.58 -9.95
N GLY A 52 -12.55 6.09 -11.18
CA GLY A 52 -11.84 5.41 -12.28
C GLY A 52 -10.35 5.16 -12.03
N GLU A 53 -9.61 6.17 -11.57
CA GLU A 53 -8.19 6.05 -11.24
C GLU A 53 -7.99 5.27 -9.94
N LYS A 54 -8.89 5.43 -8.98
CA LYS A 54 -8.85 4.68 -7.70
C LYS A 54 -9.03 3.18 -7.92
N LEU A 55 -9.96 2.80 -8.79
CA LEU A 55 -10.14 1.40 -9.18
C LEU A 55 -8.91 0.84 -9.87
N TRP A 56 -8.25 1.63 -10.74
CA TRP A 56 -7.00 1.22 -11.35
C TRP A 56 -5.91 0.99 -10.28
N SER A 57 -5.75 1.89 -9.31
CA SER A 57 -4.80 1.74 -8.20
C SER A 57 -5.11 0.49 -7.35
N LEU A 58 -6.39 0.23 -7.03
CA LEU A 58 -6.80 -0.99 -6.33
C LEU A 58 -6.49 -2.25 -7.13
N ASN A 59 -6.67 -2.20 -8.47
CA ASN A 59 -6.28 -3.31 -9.33
C ASN A 59 -4.76 -3.56 -9.32
N GLU A 60 -3.94 -2.52 -9.26
CA GLU A 60 -2.50 -2.67 -9.11
C GLU A 60 -2.13 -3.25 -7.74
N MET A 61 -2.84 -2.88 -6.68
CA MET A 61 -2.68 -3.50 -5.36
C MET A 61 -3.01 -5.00 -5.42
N GLU A 62 -4.11 -5.40 -6.05
CA GLU A 62 -4.47 -6.82 -6.26
C GLU A 62 -3.42 -7.55 -7.10
N ARG A 63 -3.07 -7.00 -8.26
CA ARG A 63 -2.11 -7.61 -9.21
C ARG A 63 -0.75 -7.89 -8.58
N THR A 64 -0.33 -7.06 -7.63
CA THR A 64 0.93 -7.22 -6.92
C THR A 64 0.81 -8.08 -5.65
N GLY A 65 -0.37 -8.58 -5.32
CA GLY A 65 -0.61 -9.47 -4.18
C GLY A 65 -0.84 -8.77 -2.85
N GLY A 66 -1.38 -7.54 -2.87
CA GLY A 66 -1.65 -6.75 -1.68
C GLY A 66 -2.94 -7.11 -0.95
N GLU A 67 -3.91 -7.69 -1.65
CA GLU A 67 -5.23 -8.00 -1.09
C GLU A 67 -5.89 -6.78 -0.42
N PRO A 68 -6.11 -5.67 -1.16
CA PRO A 68 -6.62 -4.43 -0.57
C PRO A 68 -8.00 -4.60 0.07
N ASP A 69 -8.14 -4.12 1.30
CA ASP A 69 -9.40 -4.12 2.04
C ASP A 69 -9.59 -2.77 2.76
N VAL A 70 -10.84 -2.42 3.00
CA VAL A 70 -11.14 -1.19 3.75
C VAL A 70 -10.82 -1.40 5.21
N VAL A 71 -10.08 -0.47 5.77
CA VAL A 71 -9.83 -0.40 7.20
C VAL A 71 -10.39 0.92 7.73
N VAL A 72 -11.30 0.85 8.68
CA VAL A 72 -11.72 2.04 9.42
C VAL A 72 -10.73 2.25 10.54
N PRO A 73 -9.93 3.31 10.52
CA PRO A 73 -8.93 3.56 11.55
C PRO A 73 -9.59 3.62 12.93
N ILE A 74 -9.08 2.86 13.88
CA ILE A 74 -9.38 3.06 15.28
C ILE A 74 -8.62 4.34 15.67
N ALA A 75 -9.27 5.49 15.45
CA ALA A 75 -8.84 6.81 15.93
C ALA A 75 -7.35 7.15 15.71
N ILE A 76 -6.91 7.24 14.46
CA ILE A 76 -5.67 7.97 14.14
C ILE A 76 -6.07 9.38 13.70
N GLY A 77 -5.87 10.37 14.59
CA GLY A 77 -6.01 11.77 14.27
C GLY A 77 -7.40 12.23 13.84
N ASN A 78 -7.48 13.46 13.33
CA ASN A 78 -8.71 14.15 12.92
C ASN A 78 -9.40 13.60 11.66
N ASP A 79 -9.04 12.42 11.16
CA ASP A 79 -9.60 11.82 9.93
C ASP A 79 -11.10 11.43 10.04
N LYS A 80 -11.69 11.52 11.21
CA LYS A 80 -13.15 11.32 11.40
C LYS A 80 -14.03 12.30 10.61
N LYS A 81 -13.46 13.36 10.01
CA LYS A 81 -14.23 14.44 9.38
C LYS A 81 -14.42 14.30 7.87
N THR A 82 -13.67 13.47 7.17
CA THR A 82 -13.67 13.50 5.69
C THR A 82 -14.61 12.50 5.04
N GLY A 83 -15.12 11.52 5.76
CA GLY A 83 -15.93 10.45 5.16
C GLY A 83 -15.16 9.60 4.13
N GLU A 84 -13.84 9.66 4.10
CA GLU A 84 -12.98 8.88 3.22
C GLU A 84 -12.98 7.40 3.62
N CYS A 85 -12.95 6.54 2.62
CA CYS A 85 -12.66 5.12 2.80
C CYS A 85 -11.18 4.91 2.52
N ILE A 86 -10.46 4.25 3.43
CA ILE A 86 -9.05 3.96 3.24
C ILE A 86 -8.89 2.46 3.01
N PHE A 87 -8.35 2.09 1.86
CA PHE A 87 -7.92 0.73 1.57
C PHE A 87 -6.47 0.55 1.97
N TYR A 88 -6.17 -0.55 2.65
CA TYR A 88 -4.83 -0.98 2.99
C TYR A 88 -4.51 -2.32 2.34
N ASP A 89 -3.24 -2.57 2.04
CA ASP A 89 -2.79 -3.92 1.73
C ASP A 89 -2.94 -4.82 2.96
N CYS A 90 -3.84 -5.78 2.88
CA CYS A 90 -4.18 -6.70 3.96
C CYS A 90 -3.76 -8.16 3.69
N SER A 91 -2.87 -8.41 2.74
CA SER A 91 -2.22 -9.72 2.57
C SER A 91 -1.40 -10.06 3.82
N ALA A 92 -1.36 -11.32 4.22
CA ALA A 92 -0.67 -11.74 5.46
C ALA A 92 0.82 -11.33 5.49
N GLU A 93 1.49 -11.49 4.36
CA GLU A 93 2.88 -11.06 4.16
C GLU A 93 2.94 -9.89 3.18
N SER A 94 4.02 -9.10 3.19
CA SER A 94 4.19 -8.00 2.25
C SER A 94 4.00 -8.46 0.80
N PRO A 95 3.36 -7.66 -0.07
CA PRO A 95 2.96 -8.07 -1.41
C PRO A 95 4.10 -8.66 -2.23
N LYS A 96 3.91 -9.86 -2.76
CA LYS A 96 4.97 -10.61 -3.46
C LYS A 96 5.52 -9.87 -4.67
N GLY A 97 4.67 -9.17 -5.41
CA GLY A 97 5.05 -8.40 -6.60
C GLY A 97 5.81 -7.09 -6.30
N ARG A 98 6.07 -6.78 -5.02
CA ARG A 98 6.77 -5.55 -4.57
C ARG A 98 7.99 -5.84 -3.72
N ARG A 99 8.46 -7.10 -3.71
CA ARG A 99 9.63 -7.51 -2.91
C ARG A 99 10.95 -7.23 -3.61
N SER A 100 12.04 -7.30 -2.85
CA SER A 100 13.41 -7.09 -3.35
C SER A 100 13.63 -5.68 -3.89
N VAL A 101 13.10 -4.66 -3.21
CA VAL A 101 13.23 -3.25 -3.59
C VAL A 101 13.99 -2.46 -2.52
N CYS A 102 14.81 -1.49 -2.95
CA CYS A 102 15.36 -0.46 -2.08
C CYS A 102 14.30 0.62 -1.80
N TYR A 103 14.66 1.64 -1.02
CA TYR A 103 13.67 2.58 -0.52
C TYR A 103 13.15 3.53 -1.60
N ASP A 104 14.02 4.31 -2.25
CA ASP A 104 13.67 5.36 -3.20
C ASP A 104 14.63 5.48 -4.38
N HIS A 105 14.34 6.41 -5.28
CA HIS A 105 15.09 6.63 -6.50
C HIS A 105 16.56 6.99 -6.24
N GLU A 106 16.83 7.89 -5.30
CA GLU A 106 18.20 8.29 -4.94
C GLU A 106 19.00 7.07 -4.46
N ALA A 107 18.41 6.25 -3.60
CA ALA A 107 19.03 5.01 -3.13
C ALA A 107 19.27 4.00 -4.26
N LEU A 108 18.38 3.95 -5.24
CA LEU A 108 18.53 3.11 -6.43
C LEU A 108 19.72 3.56 -7.30
N GLU A 109 19.86 4.86 -7.54
CA GLU A 109 20.95 5.43 -8.34
C GLU A 109 22.33 5.32 -7.66
N LEU A 110 22.39 5.39 -6.34
CA LEU A 110 23.64 5.23 -5.58
C LEU A 110 24.21 3.81 -5.65
N ARG A 111 23.44 2.83 -6.11
CA ARG A 111 23.89 1.44 -6.24
C ARG A 111 24.83 1.27 -7.43
N LYS A 112 26.07 0.88 -7.14
CA LYS A 112 27.10 0.60 -8.15
C LYS A 112 26.97 -0.80 -8.74
N GLU A 113 26.53 -1.76 -7.90
CA GLU A 113 26.40 -3.18 -8.26
C GLU A 113 24.98 -3.66 -7.95
N HIS A 114 24.56 -4.74 -8.60
CA HIS A 114 23.23 -5.33 -8.42
C HIS A 114 22.11 -4.28 -8.50
N LYS A 115 22.08 -3.53 -9.61
CA LYS A 115 21.00 -2.57 -9.87
C LYS A 115 19.66 -3.28 -9.84
N LEU A 116 18.73 -2.71 -9.07
CA LEU A 116 17.35 -3.17 -9.00
C LEU A 116 16.56 -2.52 -10.12
N ASP A 117 15.48 -3.17 -10.56
CA ASP A 117 14.59 -2.60 -11.59
C ASP A 117 13.75 -1.44 -11.04
N ASN A 118 13.54 -1.40 -9.71
CA ASN A 118 12.65 -0.42 -9.10
C ASN A 118 12.93 -0.21 -7.60
N ASN A 119 12.25 0.75 -7.01
CA ASN A 119 12.28 1.09 -5.58
C ASN A 119 10.85 1.25 -5.03
N ALA A 120 10.71 1.29 -3.71
CA ALA A 120 9.41 1.31 -3.05
C ALA A 120 8.60 2.59 -3.33
N ILE A 121 9.24 3.76 -3.29
CA ILE A 121 8.58 5.06 -3.49
C ILE A 121 8.08 5.20 -4.92
N ASP A 122 8.93 4.92 -5.94
CA ASP A 122 8.54 5.06 -7.34
C ASP A 122 7.45 4.03 -7.72
N MET A 123 7.54 2.80 -7.20
CA MET A 123 6.48 1.81 -7.40
C MET A 123 5.15 2.27 -6.83
N ALA A 124 5.14 2.76 -5.60
CA ALA A 124 3.91 3.26 -4.96
C ALA A 124 3.32 4.44 -5.76
N ALA A 125 4.15 5.40 -6.16
CA ALA A 125 3.73 6.54 -6.98
C ALA A 125 3.17 6.09 -8.35
N ALA A 126 3.82 5.14 -9.01
CA ALA A 126 3.34 4.56 -10.26
C ALA A 126 1.98 3.87 -10.11
N MET A 127 1.76 3.19 -8.99
CA MET A 127 0.48 2.54 -8.64
C MET A 127 -0.59 3.53 -8.14
N GLY A 128 -0.23 4.79 -7.85
CA GLY A 128 -1.14 5.79 -7.29
C GLY A 128 -1.54 5.49 -5.85
N ILE A 129 -0.65 4.91 -5.05
CA ILE A 129 -0.83 4.57 -3.64
C ILE A 129 0.27 5.22 -2.79
N GLU A 130 0.09 5.21 -1.48
CA GLU A 130 1.03 5.76 -0.51
C GLU A 130 1.64 4.62 0.33
N LEU A 131 2.91 4.74 0.75
CA LEU A 131 3.45 3.88 1.80
C LEU A 131 2.77 4.20 3.13
N LEU A 132 2.71 3.22 4.03
CA LEU A 132 2.23 3.44 5.38
C LEU A 132 3.24 4.24 6.20
N SER A 133 2.75 5.14 7.05
CA SER A 133 3.54 5.68 8.16
C SER A 133 3.76 4.60 9.23
N GLU A 134 4.70 4.82 10.16
CA GLU A 134 4.88 3.94 11.31
C GLU A 134 3.58 3.76 12.11
N GLU A 135 2.87 4.85 12.34
CA GLU A 135 1.62 4.86 13.08
C GLU A 135 0.55 4.02 12.38
N GLN A 136 0.37 4.21 11.06
CA GLN A 136 -0.57 3.44 10.25
C GLN A 136 -0.20 1.95 10.22
N TYR A 137 1.08 1.62 10.14
CA TYR A 137 1.54 0.24 10.20
C TYR A 137 1.21 -0.42 11.55
N ARG A 138 1.46 0.28 12.67
CA ARG A 138 1.13 -0.20 14.01
C ARG A 138 -0.37 -0.39 14.22
N GLU A 139 -1.21 0.51 13.69
CA GLU A 139 -2.67 0.36 13.76
C GLU A 139 -3.16 -0.83 12.92
N LEU A 140 -2.63 -1.02 11.71
CA LEU A 140 -2.94 -2.18 10.90
C LEU A 140 -2.63 -3.50 11.65
N GLN A 141 -1.51 -3.56 12.36
CA GLN A 141 -1.07 -4.70 13.14
C GLN A 141 -1.96 -5.04 14.35
N LYS A 142 -2.87 -4.16 14.76
CA LYS A 142 -3.87 -4.44 15.81
C LYS A 142 -5.03 -5.29 15.29
N LEU A 143 -5.23 -5.32 13.99
CA LEU A 143 -6.31 -6.08 13.36
C LEU A 143 -5.96 -7.55 13.20
N GLU A 144 -4.74 -7.82 12.73
CA GLU A 144 -4.22 -9.15 12.43
C GLU A 144 -2.69 -9.15 12.48
N ASN A 145 -2.09 -10.34 12.41
CA ASN A 145 -0.64 -10.48 12.35
C ASN A 145 -0.14 -10.37 10.90
N PHE A 146 0.45 -9.25 10.55
CA PHE A 146 1.04 -9.02 9.24
C PHE A 146 2.57 -9.07 9.29
N ASP A 147 3.20 -9.41 8.16
CA ASP A 147 4.68 -9.41 8.00
C ASP A 147 5.41 -10.26 9.04
N THR A 148 4.91 -11.48 9.28
CA THR A 148 5.56 -12.41 10.21
C THR A 148 6.81 -13.06 9.63
N LYS A 149 6.96 -13.07 8.29
CA LYS A 149 8.10 -13.63 7.54
C LYS A 149 8.76 -12.58 6.62
N THR A 150 8.05 -11.50 6.34
CA THR A 150 8.52 -10.40 5.50
C THR A 150 8.72 -9.13 6.31
N SER A 151 9.17 -8.07 5.67
CA SER A 151 9.19 -6.71 6.24
C SER A 151 8.75 -5.69 5.19
N SER A 152 8.24 -4.57 5.67
CA SER A 152 7.70 -3.51 4.82
C SER A 152 8.41 -2.18 5.09
N TRP A 153 8.93 -1.55 4.03
CA TRP A 153 9.32 -0.16 4.06
C TRP A 153 8.12 0.70 4.48
N ILE A 154 8.38 1.72 5.30
CA ILE A 154 7.41 2.72 5.73
C ILE A 154 7.90 4.12 5.38
N ILE A 155 7.02 5.12 5.41
CA ILE A 155 7.41 6.51 5.23
C ILE A 155 8.51 6.85 6.23
N THR A 156 9.65 7.30 5.72
CA THR A 156 10.82 7.67 6.53
C THR A 156 10.84 9.18 6.74
N PRO A 157 10.98 9.64 8.00
CA PRO A 157 11.14 11.06 8.28
C PRO A 157 12.32 11.69 7.53
N PRO A 158 12.16 12.93 6.99
CA PRO A 158 13.20 13.57 6.18
C PRO A 158 14.55 13.69 6.87
N GLY A 159 14.57 13.86 8.21
CA GLY A 159 15.80 13.94 8.98
C GLY A 159 16.63 12.65 8.93
N ILE A 160 15.96 11.49 8.97
CA ILE A 160 16.62 10.19 8.84
C ILE A 160 17.06 9.96 7.40
N ARG A 161 16.19 10.29 6.42
CA ARG A 161 16.48 10.06 5.01
C ARG A 161 17.68 10.88 4.53
N LYS A 162 17.83 12.14 4.98
CA LYS A 162 18.99 13.02 4.68
C LYS A 162 20.33 12.43 5.13
N LEU A 163 20.33 11.58 6.14
CA LEU A 163 21.50 10.86 6.63
C LEU A 163 21.72 9.50 5.95
N GLY A 164 21.00 9.23 4.87
CA GLY A 164 21.12 8.00 4.08
C GLY A 164 20.29 6.83 4.60
N GLY A 165 19.55 6.98 5.70
CA GLY A 165 18.74 5.92 6.31
C GLY A 165 17.34 5.82 5.74
N ALA A 166 16.71 4.66 5.93
CA ALA A 166 15.28 4.44 5.71
C ALA A 166 14.72 3.46 6.75
N LEU A 167 13.43 3.62 7.07
CA LEU A 167 12.73 2.83 8.08
C LEU A 167 11.91 1.71 7.46
N PHE A 168 11.87 0.58 8.14
CA PHE A 168 10.99 -0.54 7.80
C PHE A 168 10.47 -1.23 9.06
N CYS A 169 9.37 -1.95 8.92
CA CYS A 169 8.70 -2.64 10.02
C CYS A 169 8.49 -4.11 9.70
N ASP A 170 8.36 -4.90 10.76
CA ASP A 170 7.88 -6.27 10.69
C ASP A 170 7.23 -6.69 12.01
N ARG A 171 6.73 -7.94 12.05
CA ARG A 171 6.23 -8.57 13.27
C ARG A 171 7.03 -9.82 13.57
N ARG A 172 7.71 -9.85 14.71
CA ARG A 172 8.43 -11.02 15.25
C ARG A 172 8.08 -11.21 16.71
N TYR A 173 8.08 -12.45 17.17
CA TYR A 173 7.83 -12.77 18.59
C TYR A 173 6.56 -12.11 19.16
N ASN A 174 5.49 -12.00 18.35
CA ASN A 174 4.24 -11.29 18.68
C ASN A 174 4.38 -9.77 18.93
N HIS A 175 5.52 -9.16 18.59
CA HIS A 175 5.77 -7.73 18.71
C HIS A 175 6.00 -7.08 17.36
N VAL A 176 5.58 -5.84 17.24
CA VAL A 176 5.85 -5.00 16.07
C VAL A 176 7.15 -4.25 16.31
N PHE A 177 8.09 -4.43 15.41
CA PHE A 177 9.38 -3.77 15.44
C PHE A 177 9.48 -2.73 14.33
N VAL A 178 10.18 -1.63 14.62
CA VAL A 178 10.61 -0.63 13.65
C VAL A 178 12.13 -0.66 13.62
N TYR A 179 12.66 -0.83 12.43
CA TYR A 179 14.08 -0.93 12.17
C TYR A 179 14.54 0.15 11.19
N HIS A 180 15.83 0.26 11.03
CA HIS A 180 16.45 1.10 10.02
C HIS A 180 17.52 0.35 9.24
N ASN A 181 17.74 0.77 8.01
CA ASN A 181 18.88 0.38 7.19
C ASN A 181 19.31 1.58 6.34
N GLY A 182 20.47 1.47 5.67
CA GLY A 182 20.72 2.33 4.52
C GLY A 182 19.57 2.20 3.50
N ALA A 183 19.16 3.31 2.91
CA ALA A 183 18.03 3.34 1.98
C ALA A 183 18.25 2.45 0.75
N GLU A 184 19.52 2.21 0.36
CA GLU A 184 19.93 1.34 -0.74
C GLU A 184 19.82 -0.15 -0.42
N SER A 185 19.59 -0.53 0.85
CA SER A 185 19.54 -1.94 1.24
C SER A 185 18.28 -2.62 0.72
N TYR A 186 18.41 -3.89 0.36
CA TYR A 186 17.28 -4.75 0.03
C TYR A 186 17.57 -6.22 0.38
N TYR A 187 16.53 -7.00 0.51
CA TYR A 187 16.60 -8.47 0.56
C TYR A 187 15.27 -9.07 0.08
N ALA A 188 15.25 -10.34 -0.24
CA ALA A 188 14.12 -11.02 -0.90
C ALA A 188 12.78 -10.87 -0.17
N ALA A 189 12.78 -10.74 1.15
CA ALA A 189 11.57 -10.60 1.96
C ALA A 189 11.20 -9.14 2.30
N LYS A 190 11.95 -8.14 1.80
CA LYS A 190 11.66 -6.72 2.04
C LYS A 190 10.87 -6.14 0.87
N ALA A 191 9.70 -5.59 1.19
CA ALA A 191 8.80 -4.96 0.24
C ALA A 191 8.22 -3.66 0.83
N PHE A 192 7.00 -3.29 0.46
CA PHE A 192 6.20 -2.26 1.11
C PHE A 192 4.72 -2.62 1.06
N ARG A 193 3.98 -2.15 2.05
CA ARG A 193 2.51 -2.10 2.04
C ARG A 193 2.07 -0.70 1.67
N GLY A 194 1.00 -0.63 0.90
CA GLY A 194 0.40 0.63 0.50
C GLY A 194 -0.96 0.85 1.10
N LEU A 195 -1.39 2.10 1.05
CA LEU A 195 -2.76 2.53 1.30
C LEU A 195 -3.27 3.39 0.16
N LEU A 196 -4.60 3.42 0.02
CA LEU A 196 -5.29 4.25 -0.96
C LEU A 196 -6.52 4.91 -0.31
N ARG A 197 -6.59 6.23 -0.38
CA ARG A 197 -7.76 7.02 0.06
C ARG A 197 -8.77 7.17 -1.08
N VAL A 198 -10.06 6.92 -0.78
CA VAL A 198 -11.17 6.92 -1.74
C VAL A 198 -12.32 7.79 -1.27
#